data_c2aa7f5b8ef08005acf7db71a073b645
#
_entry.id   c2aa7f5b8ef08005acf7db71a073b645
#
_cell.length_a   1.000
_cell.length_b   1.000
_cell.length_c   1.000
_cell.angle_alpha   90.00
_cell.angle_beta   90.00
_cell.angle_gamma   90.00
#
_symmetry.space_group_name_H-M   'P 1'
#
loop_
_entity.id
_entity.type
_entity.pdbx_description
1 polymer ?
#
loop_
_entity_poly.entity_id
_entity_poly.type
_entity_poly.pdbx_seq_one_letter_code
_entity_poly.pdbx_strand_id
1 'polypeptide(L)'
;MKKLILLSGSPCVGKTTVGQYLFEQYNNSAYLDGDWCWCVNPFSVKDKRLRNGDKSMSFVLSNYLNSEFEYVFFTSVVLTDSRIRENILNDITATDYEVISFTLTCSEETLVRRHDMRGDKGDTNFHWLHLPPYPTDIVINTDNKSIKEVARELDRYIKR
;
A
#
# COMPACT_ATOMS: atom_id res chain seq x y z
N MET A 1 -0.86 -21.59 1.53
CA MET A 1 -0.01 -20.63 2.28
C MET A 1 -0.65 -19.26 2.20
N LYS A 2 -0.77 -18.56 3.33
CA LYS A 2 -1.35 -17.21 3.38
C LYS A 2 -0.46 -16.22 2.63
N LYS A 3 -1.05 -15.21 2.03
CA LYS A 3 -0.33 -14.19 1.25
C LYS A 3 -0.58 -12.79 1.80
N LEU A 4 0.48 -12.08 2.13
CA LEU A 4 0.46 -10.65 2.46
C LEU A 4 0.85 -9.88 1.21
N ILE A 5 -0.09 -9.13 0.66
CA ILE A 5 0.07 -8.35 -0.57
C ILE A 5 0.29 -6.89 -0.20
N LEU A 6 1.47 -6.37 -0.49
CA LEU A 6 1.84 -4.99 -0.22
C LEU A 6 1.70 -4.14 -1.49
N LEU A 7 1.00 -3.03 -1.40
CA LEU A 7 0.92 -2.02 -2.45
C LEU A 7 1.54 -0.71 -1.95
N SER A 8 2.73 -0.43 -2.44
CA SER A 8 3.53 0.77 -2.17
C SER A 8 3.39 1.79 -3.31
N GLY A 9 3.82 3.00 -3.07
CA GLY A 9 3.91 4.07 -4.07
C GLY A 9 3.44 5.42 -3.54
N SER A 10 3.63 6.45 -4.34
CA SER A 10 3.24 7.83 -4.04
C SER A 10 1.73 7.96 -3.74
N PRO A 11 1.29 8.97 -2.98
CA PRO A 11 -0.11 9.41 -3.05
C PRO A 11 -0.55 9.61 -4.51
N CYS A 12 -1.81 9.37 -4.81
CA CYS A 12 -2.44 9.51 -6.12
C CYS A 12 -2.00 8.51 -7.22
N VAL A 13 -1.14 7.53 -6.94
CA VAL A 13 -0.83 6.47 -7.93
C VAL A 13 -1.94 5.41 -8.06
N GLY A 14 -2.91 5.38 -7.14
CA GLY A 14 -4.05 4.46 -7.17
C GLY A 14 -3.96 3.25 -6.24
N LYS A 15 -3.06 3.25 -5.25
CA LYS A 15 -2.90 2.14 -4.29
C LYS A 15 -4.21 1.71 -3.63
N THR A 16 -4.90 2.65 -2.99
CA THR A 16 -6.15 2.39 -2.27
C THR A 16 -7.21 1.84 -3.20
N THR A 17 -7.40 2.45 -4.36
CA THR A 17 -8.44 2.05 -5.33
C THR A 17 -8.18 0.64 -5.89
N VAL A 18 -6.94 0.36 -6.27
CA VAL A 18 -6.55 -0.97 -6.79
C VAL A 18 -6.59 -2.02 -5.68
N GLY A 19 -6.10 -1.67 -4.48
CA GLY A 19 -6.09 -2.57 -3.33
C GLY A 19 -7.50 -2.98 -2.90
N GLN A 20 -8.43 -2.03 -2.81
CA GLN A 20 -9.83 -2.31 -2.49
C GLN A 20 -10.50 -3.13 -3.59
N TYR A 21 -10.27 -2.79 -4.86
CA TYR A 21 -10.80 -3.58 -5.97
C TYR A 21 -10.33 -5.04 -5.91
N LEU A 22 -9.03 -5.28 -5.69
CA LEU A 22 -8.50 -6.64 -5.56
C LEU A 22 -9.09 -7.36 -4.35
N PHE A 23 -9.09 -6.72 -3.19
CA PHE A 23 -9.68 -7.28 -1.97
C PHE A 23 -11.10 -7.83 -2.19
N GLU A 24 -11.95 -7.08 -2.92
CA GLU A 24 -13.32 -7.49 -3.22
C GLU A 24 -13.40 -8.69 -4.19
N GLN A 25 -12.34 -8.95 -4.97
CA GLN A 25 -12.29 -10.07 -5.93
C GLN A 25 -11.77 -11.38 -5.31
N TYR A 26 -11.19 -11.32 -4.12
CA TYR A 26 -10.61 -12.47 -3.44
C TYR A 26 -11.49 -12.93 -2.27
N ASN A 27 -11.93 -14.19 -2.32
CA ASN A 27 -12.59 -14.79 -1.17
C ASN A 27 -11.59 -14.97 -0.02
N ASN A 28 -12.10 -14.97 1.22
CA ASN A 28 -11.29 -15.14 2.43
C ASN A 28 -10.13 -14.14 2.51
N SER A 29 -10.43 -12.88 2.25
CA SER A 29 -9.47 -11.78 2.21
C SER A 29 -9.72 -10.74 3.30
N ALA A 30 -8.68 -10.00 3.65
CA ALA A 30 -8.73 -8.83 4.53
C ALA A 30 -7.98 -7.66 3.87
N TYR A 31 -8.33 -6.43 4.24
CA TYR A 31 -7.75 -5.22 3.69
C TYR A 31 -7.41 -4.22 4.80
N LEU A 32 -6.23 -3.65 4.71
CA LEU A 32 -5.79 -2.54 5.56
C LEU A 32 -5.27 -1.39 4.70
N ASP A 33 -5.83 -0.20 4.90
CA ASP A 33 -5.21 1.05 4.49
C ASP A 33 -4.40 1.60 5.65
N GLY A 34 -3.11 1.87 5.43
CA GLY A 34 -2.23 2.40 6.48
C GLY A 34 -2.70 3.73 7.07
N ASP A 35 -3.41 4.54 6.27
CA ASP A 35 -3.96 5.83 6.73
C ASP A 35 -5.00 5.65 7.85
N TRP A 36 -5.66 4.51 7.94
CA TRP A 36 -6.62 4.23 9.02
C TRP A 36 -5.96 4.07 10.39
N CYS A 37 -4.68 3.78 10.41
CA CYS A 37 -3.93 3.55 11.66
C CYS A 37 -3.47 4.85 12.34
N TRP A 38 -3.67 5.99 11.70
CA TRP A 38 -3.30 7.30 12.26
C TRP A 38 -4.29 8.39 11.84
N CYS A 39 -5.52 8.31 12.34
CA CYS A 39 -6.57 9.30 12.15
C CYS A 39 -6.59 10.26 13.35
N VAL A 40 -5.85 11.35 13.26
CA VAL A 40 -5.67 12.32 14.35
C VAL A 40 -5.99 13.75 13.90
N ASN A 41 -6.38 14.59 14.84
CA ASN A 41 -6.65 16.01 14.60
C ASN A 41 -5.94 16.88 15.64
N PRO A 42 -5.11 17.85 15.25
CA PRO A 42 -4.66 18.10 13.86
C PRO A 42 -3.66 17.06 13.38
N PHE A 43 -3.69 16.73 12.07
CA PHE A 43 -2.69 15.88 11.45
C PHE A 43 -1.43 16.68 11.12
N SER A 44 -0.26 16.12 11.42
CA SER A 44 1.02 16.70 11.01
C SER A 44 2.04 15.59 10.76
N VAL A 45 2.74 15.68 9.65
CA VAL A 45 3.89 14.78 9.34
C VAL A 45 5.09 15.00 10.27
N LYS A 46 5.10 16.12 11.02
CA LYS A 46 6.12 16.45 12.02
C LYS A 46 5.76 15.94 13.42
N ASP A 47 4.60 15.35 13.60
CA ASP A 47 4.18 14.81 14.88
C ASP A 47 5.06 13.61 15.25
N LYS A 48 5.77 13.73 16.38
CA LYS A 48 6.66 12.67 16.87
C LYS A 48 5.95 11.35 17.15
N ARG A 49 4.62 11.40 17.39
CA ARG A 49 3.79 10.22 17.65
C ARG A 49 3.40 9.49 16.37
N LEU A 50 3.59 10.09 15.18
CA LEU A 50 3.18 9.52 13.88
C LEU A 50 3.68 8.08 13.71
N ARG A 51 4.91 7.79 14.12
CA ARG A 51 5.51 6.44 14.02
C ARG A 51 4.85 5.39 14.93
N ASN A 52 4.01 5.80 15.88
CA ASN A 52 3.18 4.85 16.64
C ASN A 52 2.12 4.17 15.75
N GLY A 53 1.71 4.79 14.65
CA GLY A 53 0.83 4.18 13.65
C GLY A 53 1.42 2.92 13.00
N ASP A 54 2.75 2.83 12.89
CA ASP A 54 3.43 1.67 12.32
C ASP A 54 3.16 0.41 13.16
N LYS A 55 3.17 0.53 14.49
CA LYS A 55 2.82 -0.57 15.41
C LYS A 55 1.36 -0.98 15.29
N SER A 56 0.47 -0.02 15.07
CA SER A 56 -0.95 -0.31 14.82
C SER A 56 -1.13 -1.08 13.52
N MET A 57 -0.39 -0.73 12.46
CA MET A 57 -0.38 -1.48 11.20
C MET A 57 0.09 -2.91 11.42
N SER A 58 1.22 -3.12 12.09
CA SER A 58 1.77 -4.46 12.40
C SER A 58 0.79 -5.30 13.22
N PHE A 59 0.12 -4.68 14.20
CA PHE A 59 -0.88 -5.36 15.02
C PHE A 59 -2.10 -5.82 14.20
N VAL A 60 -2.65 -4.96 13.34
CA VAL A 60 -3.81 -5.31 12.50
C VAL A 60 -3.43 -6.39 11.49
N LEU A 61 -2.27 -6.27 10.85
CA LEU A 61 -1.77 -7.28 9.90
C LEU A 61 -1.56 -8.64 10.59
N SER A 62 -0.97 -8.63 11.80
CA SER A 62 -0.82 -9.84 12.61
C SER A 62 -2.16 -10.48 12.92
N ASN A 63 -3.15 -9.66 13.27
CA ASN A 63 -4.50 -10.12 13.59
C ASN A 63 -5.16 -10.82 12.39
N TYR A 64 -5.10 -10.20 11.21
CA TYR A 64 -5.66 -10.78 10.00
C TYR A 64 -4.96 -12.09 9.62
N LEU A 65 -3.63 -12.11 9.61
CA LEU A 65 -2.86 -13.32 9.27
C LEU A 65 -3.06 -14.45 10.28
N ASN A 66 -3.22 -14.14 11.57
CA ASN A 66 -3.52 -15.12 12.61
C ASN A 66 -4.99 -15.56 12.63
N SER A 67 -5.89 -14.80 11.98
CA SER A 67 -7.32 -15.14 11.81
C SER A 67 -7.61 -15.97 10.56
N GLU A 68 -6.58 -16.58 9.97
CA GLU A 68 -6.69 -17.52 8.84
C GLU A 68 -7.23 -16.92 7.55
N PHE A 69 -7.12 -15.58 7.35
CA PHE A 69 -7.33 -15.01 6.02
C PHE A 69 -6.25 -15.50 5.06
N GLU A 70 -6.66 -15.94 3.89
CA GLU A 70 -5.73 -16.43 2.86
C GLU A 70 -5.00 -15.31 2.14
N TYR A 71 -5.68 -14.16 1.99
CA TYR A 71 -5.16 -12.97 1.31
C TYR A 71 -5.32 -11.74 2.20
N VAL A 72 -4.22 -11.08 2.52
CA VAL A 72 -4.23 -9.83 3.27
C VAL A 72 -3.62 -8.74 2.41
N PHE A 73 -4.43 -7.77 2.01
CA PHE A 73 -3.99 -6.63 1.21
C PHE A 73 -3.65 -5.46 2.13
N PHE A 74 -2.48 -4.88 1.93
CA PHE A 74 -2.03 -3.72 2.70
C PHE A 74 -1.52 -2.62 1.77
N THR A 75 -2.14 -1.44 1.84
CA THR A 75 -1.79 -0.26 1.05
C THR A 75 -1.29 0.85 1.96
N SER A 76 -0.12 1.42 1.67
CA SER A 76 0.38 2.58 2.42
C SER A 76 1.52 3.28 1.68
N VAL A 77 1.58 4.62 1.80
CA VAL A 77 2.72 5.41 1.34
C VAL A 77 3.98 5.14 2.18
N VAL A 78 3.84 4.78 3.45
CA VAL A 78 4.99 4.51 4.33
C VAL A 78 5.81 3.31 3.88
N LEU A 79 5.24 2.43 3.06
CA LEU A 79 5.95 1.30 2.43
C LEU A 79 7.04 1.75 1.43
N THR A 80 7.04 3.01 1.02
CA THR A 80 8.12 3.59 0.20
C THR A 80 9.40 3.86 0.98
N ASP A 81 9.32 3.97 2.30
CA ASP A 81 10.49 4.05 3.19
C ASP A 81 10.89 2.65 3.64
N SER A 82 12.05 2.18 3.18
CA SER A 82 12.52 0.81 3.46
C SER A 82 12.62 0.50 4.95
N ARG A 83 13.07 1.44 5.77
CA ARG A 83 13.23 1.24 7.21
C ARG A 83 11.88 1.12 7.92
N ILE A 84 10.94 2.00 7.59
CA ILE A 84 9.58 1.93 8.15
C ILE A 84 8.91 0.63 7.74
N ARG A 85 9.01 0.26 6.46
CA ARG A 85 8.49 -0.99 5.93
C ARG A 85 9.05 -2.21 6.66
N GLU A 86 10.37 -2.28 6.82
CA GLU A 86 11.03 -3.38 7.52
C GLU A 86 10.60 -3.47 9.00
N ASN A 87 10.47 -2.33 9.68
CA ASN A 87 9.97 -2.30 11.04
C ASN A 87 8.54 -2.85 11.14
N ILE A 88 7.63 -2.42 10.23
CA ILE A 88 6.26 -2.92 10.20
C ILE A 88 6.24 -4.44 9.98
N LEU A 89 6.99 -4.95 9.02
CA LEU A 89 7.02 -6.38 8.69
C LEU A 89 7.66 -7.23 9.80
N ASN A 90 8.73 -6.73 10.43
CA ASN A 90 9.40 -7.42 11.52
C ASN A 90 8.54 -7.52 12.79
N ASP A 91 7.64 -6.58 13.01
CA ASP A 91 6.73 -6.57 14.15
C ASP A 91 5.48 -7.44 13.94
N ILE A 92 5.29 -8.03 12.75
CA ILE A 92 4.21 -8.99 12.49
C ILE A 92 4.50 -10.29 13.23
N THR A 93 3.55 -10.72 14.07
CA THR A 93 3.70 -11.93 14.91
C THR A 93 3.23 -13.22 14.24
N ALA A 94 2.57 -13.11 13.08
CA ALA A 94 2.12 -14.28 12.32
C ALA A 94 3.30 -15.00 11.67
N THR A 95 3.14 -16.31 11.47
CA THR A 95 4.07 -17.18 10.74
C THR A 95 3.36 -17.79 9.52
N ASP A 96 4.11 -18.48 8.66
CA ASP A 96 3.57 -19.25 7.54
C ASP A 96 2.78 -18.42 6.52
N TYR A 97 3.31 -17.25 6.16
CA TYR A 97 2.80 -16.42 5.08
C TYR A 97 3.90 -16.01 4.10
N GLU A 98 3.49 -15.78 2.87
CA GLU A 98 4.33 -15.24 1.79
C GLU A 98 4.07 -13.74 1.64
N VAL A 99 5.11 -12.96 1.40
CA VAL A 99 4.99 -11.54 1.07
C VAL A 99 5.13 -11.37 -0.44
N ILE A 100 4.11 -10.80 -1.08
CA ILE A 100 4.15 -10.37 -2.48
C ILE A 100 4.02 -8.86 -2.50
N SER A 101 5.00 -8.17 -3.06
CA SER A 101 5.04 -6.72 -2.93
C SER A 101 5.16 -6.01 -4.28
N PHE A 102 4.44 -4.91 -4.37
CA PHE A 102 4.32 -4.08 -5.57
C PHE A 102 4.61 -2.62 -5.24
N THR A 103 5.32 -1.95 -6.14
CA THR A 103 5.37 -0.49 -6.21
C THR A 103 4.54 -0.02 -7.41
N LEU A 104 3.45 0.71 -7.14
CA LEU A 104 2.69 1.39 -8.19
C LEU A 104 3.36 2.71 -8.53
N THR A 105 3.52 2.98 -9.80
CA THR A 105 4.12 4.22 -10.31
C THR A 105 3.32 4.80 -11.47
N CYS A 106 3.59 6.04 -11.82
CA CYS A 106 3.05 6.71 -13.00
C CYS A 106 3.97 7.85 -13.43
N SER A 107 3.68 8.51 -14.56
CA SER A 107 4.35 9.74 -14.94
C SER A 107 3.98 10.92 -14.02
N GLU A 108 4.83 11.94 -13.95
CA GLU A 108 4.54 13.17 -13.22
C GLU A 108 3.27 13.83 -13.74
N GLU A 109 3.07 13.86 -15.04
CA GLU A 109 1.86 14.40 -15.69
C GLU A 109 0.59 13.68 -15.21
N THR A 110 0.62 12.36 -15.15
CA THR A 110 -0.50 11.57 -14.63
C THR A 110 -0.75 11.85 -13.14
N LEU A 111 0.31 11.99 -12.35
CA LEU A 111 0.20 12.30 -10.93
C LEU A 111 -0.45 13.67 -10.69
N VAL A 112 -0.02 14.71 -11.43
CA VAL A 112 -0.62 16.05 -11.37
C VAL A 112 -2.10 15.99 -11.70
N ARG A 113 -2.46 15.36 -12.83
CA ARG A 113 -3.85 15.23 -13.24
C ARG A 113 -4.72 14.54 -12.17
N ARG A 114 -4.23 13.46 -11.56
CA ARG A 114 -4.97 12.74 -10.51
C ARG A 114 -5.07 13.53 -9.21
N HIS A 115 -4.02 14.26 -8.84
CA HIS A 115 -4.02 15.16 -7.70
C HIS A 115 -5.08 16.26 -7.86
N ASP A 116 -5.14 16.90 -9.04
CA ASP A 116 -6.12 17.94 -9.35
C ASP A 116 -7.55 17.38 -9.34
N MET A 117 -7.76 16.18 -9.90
CA MET A 117 -9.08 15.51 -9.90
C MET A 117 -9.57 15.15 -8.50
N ARG A 118 -8.68 14.87 -7.55
CA ARG A 118 -9.04 14.65 -6.14
C ARG A 118 -9.45 15.95 -5.42
N GLY A 119 -9.08 17.11 -5.97
CA GLY A 119 -9.27 18.40 -5.34
C GLY A 119 -8.35 18.64 -4.14
N ASP A 120 -7.22 17.97 -4.09
CA ASP A 120 -6.21 18.16 -3.04
C ASP A 120 -5.64 19.57 -3.13
N LYS A 121 -5.40 20.19 -1.96
CA LYS A 121 -4.86 21.55 -1.89
C LYS A 121 -3.35 21.57 -2.07
N GLY A 122 -2.85 22.66 -2.68
CA GLY A 122 -1.43 22.87 -2.89
C GLY A 122 -0.88 22.20 -4.14
N ASP A 123 0.43 22.29 -4.31
CA ASP A 123 1.14 21.71 -5.45
C ASP A 123 1.32 20.20 -5.28
N THR A 124 1.40 19.50 -6.42
CA THR A 124 1.70 18.06 -6.43
C THR A 124 3.11 17.81 -5.89
N ASN A 125 3.23 16.89 -4.94
CA ASN A 125 4.51 16.50 -4.39
C ASN A 125 5.03 15.22 -5.06
N PHE A 126 6.20 15.32 -5.71
CA PHE A 126 6.83 14.20 -6.42
C PHE A 126 7.84 13.41 -5.58
N HIS A 127 8.06 13.80 -4.32
CA HIS A 127 9.07 13.17 -3.48
C HIS A 127 8.95 11.63 -3.45
N TRP A 128 7.76 11.13 -3.15
CA TRP A 128 7.53 9.67 -3.07
C TRP A 128 7.56 8.98 -4.44
N LEU A 129 7.17 9.70 -5.51
CA LEU A 129 7.20 9.16 -6.88
C LEU A 129 8.64 8.88 -7.33
N HIS A 130 9.59 9.72 -6.91
CA HIS A 130 10.99 9.64 -7.30
C HIS A 130 11.84 8.73 -6.39
N LEU A 131 11.27 8.23 -5.28
CA LEU A 131 11.97 7.25 -4.46
C LEU A 131 12.16 5.94 -5.25
N PRO A 132 13.33 5.29 -5.13
CA PRO A 132 13.53 3.98 -5.74
C PRO A 132 12.54 2.97 -5.13
N PRO A 133 12.01 2.05 -5.93
CA PRO A 133 11.20 0.96 -5.39
C PRO A 133 12.02 0.10 -4.44
N TYR A 134 11.36 -0.57 -3.50
CA TYR A 134 12.02 -1.55 -2.64
C TYR A 134 12.60 -2.68 -3.52
N PRO A 135 13.79 -3.23 -3.22
CA PRO A 135 14.52 -4.13 -4.14
C PRO A 135 13.75 -5.35 -4.61
N THR A 136 12.83 -5.85 -3.82
CA THR A 136 12.00 -7.03 -4.17
C THR A 136 10.65 -6.67 -4.77
N ASP A 137 10.32 -5.39 -4.91
CA ASP A 137 9.02 -4.97 -5.42
C ASP A 137 8.90 -5.20 -6.93
N ILE A 138 7.74 -5.70 -7.31
CA ILE A 138 7.30 -5.72 -8.70
C ILE A 138 6.76 -4.33 -9.03
N VAL A 139 7.42 -3.63 -9.96
CA VAL A 139 7.02 -2.27 -10.36
C VAL A 139 5.92 -2.33 -11.40
N ILE A 140 4.80 -1.68 -11.12
CA ILE A 140 3.64 -1.61 -12.01
C ILE A 140 3.37 -0.16 -12.40
N ASN A 141 3.51 0.15 -13.68
CA ASN A 141 3.13 1.46 -14.22
C ASN A 141 1.61 1.52 -14.42
N THR A 142 0.99 2.58 -13.91
CA THR A 142 -0.48 2.77 -13.96
C THR A 142 -0.93 3.78 -15.01
N ASP A 143 0.00 4.36 -15.79
CA ASP A 143 -0.34 5.30 -16.86
C ASP A 143 -1.26 4.67 -17.89
N ASN A 144 -2.29 5.41 -18.28
CA ASN A 144 -3.24 5.02 -19.32
C ASN A 144 -3.91 3.65 -19.10
N LYS A 145 -3.97 3.18 -17.86
CA LYS A 145 -4.62 1.93 -17.46
C LYS A 145 -5.82 2.19 -16.57
N SER A 146 -6.87 1.44 -16.80
CA SER A 146 -8.00 1.33 -15.86
C SER A 146 -7.60 0.54 -14.62
N ILE A 147 -8.39 0.69 -13.55
CA ILE A 147 -8.21 -0.07 -12.29
C ILE A 147 -8.18 -1.58 -12.58
N LYS A 148 -9.09 -2.06 -13.47
CA LYS A 148 -9.16 -3.47 -13.84
C LYS A 148 -7.92 -3.97 -14.57
N GLU A 149 -7.31 -3.15 -15.41
CA GLU A 149 -6.08 -3.51 -16.12
C GLU A 149 -4.90 -3.61 -15.17
N VAL A 150 -4.76 -2.63 -14.27
CA VAL A 150 -3.73 -2.68 -13.21
C VAL A 150 -3.94 -3.92 -12.33
N ALA A 151 -5.16 -4.16 -11.85
CA ALA A 151 -5.47 -5.31 -11.02
C ALA A 151 -5.15 -6.64 -11.71
N ARG A 152 -5.43 -6.79 -13.03
CA ARG A 152 -5.04 -7.99 -13.78
C ARG A 152 -3.52 -8.20 -13.84
N GLU A 153 -2.74 -7.13 -13.88
CA GLU A 153 -1.28 -7.27 -13.85
C GLU A 153 -0.82 -7.81 -12.50
N LEU A 154 -1.34 -7.29 -11.39
CA LEU A 154 -1.03 -7.78 -10.04
C LEU A 154 -1.46 -9.25 -9.87
N ASP A 155 -2.66 -9.59 -10.35
CA ASP A 155 -3.23 -10.95 -10.29
C ASP A 155 -2.29 -12.02 -10.84
N ARG A 156 -1.52 -11.72 -11.88
CA ARG A 156 -0.56 -12.65 -12.49
C ARG A 156 0.54 -13.10 -11.53
N TYR A 157 0.82 -12.29 -10.52
CA TYR A 157 1.82 -12.60 -9.50
C TYR A 157 1.18 -13.16 -8.24
N ILE A 158 -0.01 -12.70 -7.87
CA ILE A 158 -0.70 -13.14 -6.66
C ILE A 158 -1.20 -14.58 -6.79
N LYS A 159 -1.61 -15.00 -8.00
CA LYS A 159 -2.17 -16.35 -8.26
C LYS A 159 -1.11 -17.41 -8.58
N ARG A 160 0.15 -17.05 -8.61
CA ARG A 160 1.26 -18.00 -8.76
C ARG A 160 1.54 -18.71 -7.44
#